data_67de85b5c4798d900ae033096b5ef3af
#
_entry.id   67de85b5c4798d900ae033096b5ef3af
#
_cell.length_a   1.000
_cell.length_b   1.000
_cell.length_c   1.000
_cell.angle_alpha   90.00
_cell.angle_beta   90.00
_cell.angle_gamma   90.00
#
_symmetry.space_group_name_H-M   'P 1'
#
loop_
_entity.id
_entity.type
_entity.pdbx_description
1 polymer ?
#
loop_
_entity_poly.entity_id
_entity_poly.type
_entity_poly.pdbx_seq_one_letter_code
_entity_poly.pdbx_strand_id
1 'polypeptide(L)'
;MKVVMDMIFNHCGSDHPWVYDVPSADWFNNLEEYVQTSHMKEMYYDPYASKYDWDKMVDGWFVPTMPDLNQRNRHVAKYLIQNSIWWIEYSGVDGIRQDTYPYADYDMMIDWIDAVEKEYPNYNIVGEAWINNSIGTAFWQRNSPINPNNTKLKSVMDFKFMGLSHSAFFEETGEWGGGLHGVFDHMTYDFIYP
;
A
#
# COMPACT_ATOMS: atom_id res chain seq x y z
N MET A 1 8.72 17.91 -17.00
CA MET A 1 9.09 16.85 -16.05
C MET A 1 7.86 16.58 -15.20
N LYS A 2 7.55 15.31 -14.89
CA LYS A 2 6.48 14.95 -13.96
C LYS A 2 7.09 14.64 -12.60
N VAL A 3 6.42 15.05 -11.53
CA VAL A 3 6.86 14.83 -10.14
C VAL A 3 5.83 14.00 -9.41
N VAL A 4 6.27 12.90 -8.81
CA VAL A 4 5.43 12.03 -7.98
C VAL A 4 5.90 12.15 -6.53
N MET A 5 4.98 12.47 -5.64
CA MET A 5 5.26 12.56 -4.20
C MET A 5 5.08 11.19 -3.54
N ASP A 6 6.03 10.81 -2.72
CA ASP A 6 5.91 9.63 -1.85
C ASP A 6 5.15 10.01 -0.58
N MET A 7 4.05 9.30 -0.31
CA MET A 7 3.24 9.49 0.89
C MET A 7 3.16 8.21 1.71
N ILE A 8 3.22 8.36 3.03
CA ILE A 8 3.22 7.26 3.97
C ILE A 8 2.05 7.47 4.96
N PHE A 9 1.06 6.58 4.93
CA PHE A 9 -0.11 6.65 5.82
C PHE A 9 -0.09 5.63 6.94
N ASN A 10 0.66 4.55 6.74
CA ASN A 10 0.71 3.47 7.70
C ASN A 10 1.37 3.89 9.02
N HIS A 11 2.45 4.63 8.96
CA HIS A 11 3.29 4.93 10.12
C HIS A 11 3.91 6.32 10.05
N CYS A 12 4.52 6.74 11.14
CA CYS A 12 5.46 7.86 11.15
C CYS A 12 6.83 7.40 11.70
N GLY A 13 7.81 8.29 11.74
CA GLY A 13 9.08 7.99 12.41
C GLY A 13 8.93 8.03 13.94
N SER A 14 9.74 7.23 14.66
CA SER A 14 9.74 7.18 16.12
C SER A 14 10.08 8.51 16.81
N ASP A 15 10.75 9.43 16.10
CA ASP A 15 11.08 10.77 16.60
C ASP A 15 10.04 11.83 16.22
N HIS A 16 8.92 11.43 15.63
CA HIS A 16 7.82 12.34 15.32
C HIS A 16 7.21 12.90 16.60
N PRO A 17 6.90 14.23 16.68
CA PRO A 17 6.33 14.85 17.87
C PRO A 17 5.08 14.16 18.44
N TRP A 18 4.26 13.55 17.58
CA TRP A 18 3.08 12.79 18.00
C TRP A 18 3.39 11.60 18.92
N VAL A 19 4.59 11.03 18.83
CA VAL A 19 4.99 9.89 19.69
C VAL A 19 5.17 10.34 21.15
N TYR A 20 5.58 11.59 21.33
CA TYR A 20 5.82 12.17 22.67
C TYR A 20 4.61 12.94 23.21
N ASP A 21 3.80 13.50 22.32
CA ASP A 21 2.61 14.28 22.67
C ASP A 21 1.46 13.82 21.77
N VAL A 22 0.82 12.73 22.19
CA VAL A 22 -0.21 12.02 21.41
C VAL A 22 -1.48 12.85 21.35
N PRO A 23 -2.00 13.20 20.17
CA PRO A 23 -3.21 14.01 20.03
C PRO A 23 -4.48 13.38 20.64
N SER A 24 -4.57 12.05 20.66
CA SER A 24 -5.59 11.27 21.37
C SER A 24 -5.04 9.89 21.73
N ALA A 25 -5.62 9.25 22.74
CA ALA A 25 -5.13 7.95 23.24
C ALA A 25 -5.11 6.82 22.19
N ASP A 26 -5.93 6.94 21.16
CA ASP A 26 -6.08 5.99 20.07
C ASP A 26 -5.47 6.48 18.73
N TRP A 27 -4.50 7.39 18.79
CA TRP A 27 -3.81 7.93 17.61
C TRP A 27 -2.93 6.90 16.91
N PHE A 28 -2.29 6.06 17.70
CA PHE A 28 -1.44 4.95 17.27
C PHE A 28 -2.03 3.61 17.69
N ASN A 29 -1.70 2.58 16.96
CA ASN A 29 -1.87 1.20 17.39
C ASN A 29 -0.64 0.77 18.20
N ASN A 30 -0.86 0.05 19.32
CA ASN A 30 0.20 -0.57 20.13
C ASN A 30 1.33 0.40 20.57
N LEU A 31 1.00 1.64 20.92
CA LEU A 31 2.02 2.62 21.33
C LEU A 31 2.72 2.27 22.65
N GLU A 32 2.00 1.61 23.57
CA GLU A 32 2.54 1.23 24.88
C GLU A 32 3.53 0.05 24.82
N GLU A 33 3.32 -0.84 23.85
CA GLU A 33 4.15 -2.02 23.66
C GLU A 33 4.33 -2.31 22.17
N TYR A 34 5.57 -2.36 21.71
CA TYR A 34 5.86 -2.69 20.32
C TYR A 34 5.33 -4.06 19.91
N VAL A 35 4.49 -4.09 18.90
CA VAL A 35 4.00 -5.30 18.25
C VAL A 35 4.33 -5.20 16.77
N GLN A 36 5.22 -6.03 16.28
CA GLN A 36 5.57 -6.04 14.85
C GLN A 36 4.44 -6.61 14.00
N THR A 37 4.18 -5.99 12.85
CA THR A 37 3.26 -6.54 11.86
C THR A 37 3.72 -7.93 11.39
N SER A 38 2.75 -8.79 11.06
CA SER A 38 3.05 -10.11 10.48
C SER A 38 3.60 -10.04 9.06
N HIS A 39 3.45 -8.93 8.37
CA HIS A 39 3.72 -8.76 6.93
C HIS A 39 2.94 -9.71 6.00
N MET A 40 1.94 -10.40 6.52
CA MET A 40 1.14 -11.40 5.80
C MET A 40 0.02 -10.73 4.99
N LYS A 41 0.38 -10.03 3.93
CA LYS A 41 -0.57 -9.32 3.03
C LYS A 41 -1.56 -10.26 2.34
N GLU A 42 -1.23 -11.52 2.26
CA GLU A 42 -2.04 -12.59 1.68
C GLU A 42 -3.37 -12.80 2.41
N MET A 43 -3.48 -12.39 3.67
CA MET A 43 -4.72 -12.48 4.46
C MET A 43 -5.90 -11.78 3.79
N TYR A 44 -5.64 -10.75 2.96
CA TYR A 44 -6.71 -10.00 2.29
C TYR A 44 -7.51 -10.83 1.28
N TYR A 45 -6.91 -11.86 0.71
CA TYR A 45 -7.55 -12.78 -0.23
C TYR A 45 -7.56 -14.23 0.23
N ASP A 46 -7.11 -14.50 1.46
CA ASP A 46 -7.24 -15.80 2.12
C ASP A 46 -8.61 -15.90 2.81
N PRO A 47 -9.52 -16.76 2.34
CA PRO A 47 -10.84 -16.92 2.95
C PRO A 47 -10.80 -17.55 4.36
N TYR A 48 -9.65 -18.03 4.78
CA TYR A 48 -9.43 -18.67 6.09
C TYR A 48 -8.66 -17.78 7.06
N ALA A 49 -8.29 -16.57 6.67
CA ALA A 49 -7.59 -15.63 7.53
C ALA A 49 -8.42 -15.35 8.80
N SER A 50 -7.77 -15.46 9.94
CA SER A 50 -8.41 -15.19 11.23
C SER A 50 -8.39 -13.69 11.57
N LYS A 51 -9.26 -13.29 12.53
CA LYS A 51 -9.19 -11.91 13.05
C LYS A 51 -7.82 -11.59 13.65
N TYR A 52 -7.13 -12.56 14.24
CA TYR A 52 -5.78 -12.37 14.76
C TYR A 52 -4.77 -12.03 13.66
N ASP A 53 -4.88 -12.69 12.49
CA ASP A 53 -4.00 -12.39 11.35
C ASP A 53 -4.24 -10.96 10.83
N TRP A 54 -5.51 -10.55 10.78
CA TRP A 54 -5.89 -9.19 10.42
C TRP A 54 -5.32 -8.16 11.39
N ASP A 55 -5.61 -8.30 12.68
CA ASP A 55 -5.16 -7.37 13.71
C ASP A 55 -3.62 -7.27 13.70
N LYS A 56 -2.94 -8.40 13.58
CA LYS A 56 -1.48 -8.42 13.58
C LYS A 56 -0.86 -7.82 12.32
N MET A 57 -1.53 -7.92 11.18
CA MET A 57 -1.07 -7.31 9.93
C MET A 57 -1.31 -5.80 9.93
N VAL A 58 -2.52 -5.37 10.29
CA VAL A 58 -2.98 -3.98 10.13
C VAL A 58 -2.59 -3.11 11.32
N ASP A 59 -2.57 -3.65 12.54
CA ASP A 59 -2.29 -2.88 13.76
C ASP A 59 -0.83 -2.99 14.22
N GLY A 60 -0.03 -3.82 13.55
CA GLY A 60 1.39 -4.00 13.89
C GLY A 60 2.29 -2.95 13.27
N TRP A 61 3.30 -2.52 14.01
CA TRP A 61 4.31 -1.61 13.50
C TRP A 61 5.15 -2.25 12.40
N PHE A 62 5.49 -1.50 11.38
CA PHE A 62 6.30 -1.99 10.27
C PHE A 62 7.69 -2.46 10.76
N VAL A 63 8.36 -1.63 11.54
CA VAL A 63 9.60 -1.94 12.29
C VAL A 63 9.60 -1.12 13.59
N PRO A 64 10.49 -1.38 14.57
CA PRO A 64 10.50 -0.69 15.87
C PRO A 64 10.60 0.84 15.81
N THR A 65 11.13 1.38 14.72
CA THR A 65 11.28 2.84 14.51
C THR A 65 10.14 3.47 13.69
N MET A 66 9.08 2.70 13.39
CA MET A 66 7.95 3.13 12.57
C MET A 66 6.63 2.85 13.29
N PRO A 67 6.25 3.67 14.29
CA PRO A 67 4.98 3.56 15.00
C PRO A 67 3.80 3.60 14.06
N ASP A 68 2.91 2.63 14.22
CA ASP A 68 1.73 2.46 13.37
C ASP A 68 0.62 3.44 13.71
N LEU A 69 0.15 4.18 12.72
CA LEU A 69 -0.95 5.13 12.87
C LEU A 69 -2.30 4.40 12.82
N ASN A 70 -3.20 4.72 13.74
CA ASN A 70 -4.55 4.17 13.73
C ASN A 70 -5.47 4.93 12.77
N GLN A 71 -5.52 4.53 11.50
CA GLN A 71 -6.33 5.18 10.48
C GLN A 71 -7.84 5.01 10.70
N ARG A 72 -8.30 4.09 11.58
CA ARG A 72 -9.70 3.99 12.02
C ARG A 72 -10.10 5.11 12.97
N ASN A 73 -9.13 5.81 13.57
CA ASN A 73 -9.40 7.07 14.23
C ASN A 73 -9.75 8.14 13.18
N ARG A 74 -10.97 8.69 13.28
CA ARG A 74 -11.49 9.68 12.33
C ARG A 74 -10.62 10.93 12.17
N HIS A 75 -9.86 11.29 13.19
CA HIS A 75 -9.00 12.48 13.14
C HIS A 75 -7.69 12.18 12.44
N VAL A 76 -7.12 10.98 12.63
CA VAL A 76 -5.97 10.48 11.85
C VAL A 76 -6.36 10.40 10.38
N ALA A 77 -7.45 9.71 10.06
CA ALA A 77 -7.94 9.59 8.68
C ALA A 77 -8.15 10.97 8.02
N LYS A 78 -8.85 11.86 8.72
CA LYS A 78 -9.09 13.23 8.22
C LYS A 78 -7.79 14.00 7.99
N TYR A 79 -6.84 13.89 8.91
CA TYR A 79 -5.54 14.56 8.77
C TYR A 79 -4.80 14.04 7.52
N LEU A 80 -4.70 12.72 7.34
CA LEU A 80 -3.99 12.12 6.22
C LEU A 80 -4.62 12.50 4.87
N ILE A 81 -5.95 12.46 4.78
CA ILE A 81 -6.70 12.89 3.58
C ILE A 81 -6.45 14.37 3.28
N GLN A 82 -6.62 15.25 4.26
CA GLN A 82 -6.46 16.69 4.06
C GLN A 82 -5.01 17.07 3.78
N ASN A 83 -4.07 16.39 4.39
CA ASN A 83 -2.64 16.58 4.14
C ASN A 83 -2.28 16.25 2.69
N SER A 84 -2.85 15.18 2.12
CA SER A 84 -2.66 14.84 0.70
C SER A 84 -3.18 15.94 -0.22
N ILE A 85 -4.40 16.39 -0.01
CA ILE A 85 -5.04 17.45 -0.80
C ILE A 85 -4.22 18.76 -0.69
N TRP A 86 -3.76 19.08 0.53
CA TRP A 86 -2.94 20.26 0.75
C TRP A 86 -1.61 20.20 -0.01
N TRP A 87 -0.94 19.05 0.01
CA TRP A 87 0.32 18.88 -0.72
C TRP A 87 0.14 18.97 -2.23
N ILE A 88 -0.93 18.38 -2.77
CA ILE A 88 -1.26 18.49 -4.20
C ILE A 88 -1.45 19.95 -4.57
N GLU A 89 -2.27 20.67 -3.81
CA GLU A 89 -2.57 22.08 -4.06
C GLU A 89 -1.35 22.98 -3.91
N TYR A 90 -0.57 22.79 -2.83
CA TYR A 90 0.56 23.64 -2.51
C TYR A 90 1.75 23.43 -3.45
N SER A 91 2.07 22.19 -3.80
CA SER A 91 3.27 21.86 -4.57
C SER A 91 3.01 21.62 -6.06
N GLY A 92 1.76 21.35 -6.45
CA GLY A 92 1.39 21.02 -7.82
C GLY A 92 2.01 19.71 -8.33
N VAL A 93 2.24 18.73 -7.45
CA VAL A 93 2.76 17.42 -7.84
C VAL A 93 1.81 16.70 -8.78
N ASP A 94 2.35 15.94 -9.72
CA ASP A 94 1.60 15.29 -10.80
C ASP A 94 0.98 13.95 -10.40
N GLY A 95 1.41 13.38 -9.28
CA GLY A 95 0.90 12.12 -8.77
C GLY A 95 1.40 11.78 -7.38
N ILE A 96 0.85 10.72 -6.81
CA ILE A 96 1.24 10.17 -5.51
C ILE A 96 1.66 8.70 -5.69
N ARG A 97 2.78 8.34 -5.08
CA ARG A 97 3.11 6.95 -4.75
C ARG A 97 2.74 6.76 -3.29
N GLN A 98 1.80 5.86 -3.02
CA GLN A 98 1.41 5.56 -1.64
C GLN A 98 2.19 4.36 -1.14
N ASP A 99 3.07 4.63 -0.20
CA ASP A 99 3.94 3.66 0.47
C ASP A 99 3.12 2.66 1.29
N THR A 100 3.65 1.43 1.42
CA THR A 100 3.10 0.37 2.28
C THR A 100 1.56 0.22 2.19
N TYR A 101 1.01 0.31 0.97
CA TYR A 101 -0.44 0.42 0.71
C TYR A 101 -1.29 -0.64 1.43
N PRO A 102 -0.91 -1.94 1.48
CA PRO A 102 -1.69 -2.99 2.14
C PRO A 102 -1.68 -2.96 3.68
N TYR A 103 -0.88 -2.11 4.29
CA TYR A 103 -0.73 -2.07 5.76
C TYR A 103 -1.69 -1.07 6.41
N ALA A 104 -2.05 0.00 5.71
CA ALA A 104 -3.02 0.97 6.19
C ALA A 104 -4.46 0.41 6.17
N ASP A 105 -5.34 1.00 6.96
CA ASP A 105 -6.75 0.61 7.02
C ASP A 105 -7.41 0.67 5.64
N TYR A 106 -8.01 -0.45 5.23
CA TYR A 106 -8.55 -0.66 3.90
C TYR A 106 -9.65 0.35 3.52
N ASP A 107 -10.57 0.60 4.44
CA ASP A 107 -11.71 1.48 4.19
C ASP A 107 -11.26 2.94 4.13
N MET A 108 -10.35 3.34 5.01
CA MET A 108 -9.76 4.68 4.97
C MET A 108 -9.01 4.94 3.66
N MET A 109 -8.33 3.95 3.10
CA MET A 109 -7.64 4.09 1.82
C MET A 109 -8.62 4.32 0.66
N ILE A 110 -9.78 3.70 0.68
CA ILE A 110 -10.87 3.96 -0.29
C ILE A 110 -11.40 5.39 -0.14
N ASP A 111 -11.69 5.80 1.09
CA ASP A 111 -12.17 7.15 1.38
C ASP A 111 -11.17 8.24 0.97
N TRP A 112 -9.88 7.96 1.15
CA TRP A 112 -8.81 8.84 0.70
C TRP A 112 -8.80 9.01 -0.83
N ILE A 113 -8.86 7.90 -1.59
CA ILE A 113 -8.90 7.97 -3.06
C ILE A 113 -10.14 8.76 -3.51
N ASP A 114 -11.31 8.49 -2.93
CA ASP A 114 -12.53 9.22 -3.25
C ASP A 114 -12.40 10.71 -2.98
N ALA A 115 -11.82 11.09 -1.86
CA ALA A 115 -11.61 12.48 -1.51
C ALA A 115 -10.67 13.18 -2.50
N VAL A 116 -9.55 12.53 -2.85
CA VAL A 116 -8.60 13.08 -3.82
C VAL A 116 -9.21 13.16 -5.22
N GLU A 117 -9.91 12.12 -5.69
CA GLU A 117 -10.53 12.12 -7.03
C GLU A 117 -11.70 13.11 -7.15
N LYS A 118 -12.36 13.43 -6.05
CA LYS A 118 -13.41 14.45 -6.03
C LYS A 118 -12.86 15.86 -6.29
N GLU A 119 -11.70 16.17 -5.72
CA GLU A 119 -11.04 17.46 -5.90
C GLU A 119 -10.23 17.50 -7.22
N TYR A 120 -9.56 16.41 -7.55
CA TYR A 120 -8.69 16.27 -8.72
C TYR A 120 -9.09 15.06 -9.56
N PRO A 121 -10.12 15.16 -10.41
CA PRO A 121 -10.54 14.05 -11.27
C PRO A 121 -9.40 13.51 -12.13
N ASN A 122 -9.25 12.19 -12.16
CA ASN A 122 -8.19 11.48 -12.87
C ASN A 122 -6.76 11.70 -12.31
N TYR A 123 -6.61 12.16 -11.08
CA TYR A 123 -5.30 12.25 -10.44
C TYR A 123 -4.58 10.90 -10.46
N ASN A 124 -3.26 10.92 -10.63
CA ASN A 124 -2.46 9.71 -10.74
C ASN A 124 -2.00 9.24 -9.36
N ILE A 125 -2.47 8.06 -8.95
CA ILE A 125 -2.08 7.40 -7.70
C ILE A 125 -1.59 6.00 -8.03
N VAL A 126 -0.39 5.64 -7.53
CA VAL A 126 0.14 4.29 -7.57
C VAL A 126 0.36 3.78 -6.15
N GLY A 127 -0.17 2.61 -5.84
CA GLY A 127 0.01 1.97 -4.53
C GLY A 127 1.19 1.00 -4.52
N GLU A 128 1.99 1.07 -3.46
CA GLU A 128 3.02 0.07 -3.21
C GLU A 128 2.42 -1.15 -2.52
N ALA A 129 1.91 -2.07 -3.31
CA ALA A 129 1.51 -3.39 -2.85
C ALA A 129 2.63 -4.40 -3.13
N TRP A 130 3.63 -4.46 -2.24
CA TRP A 130 4.79 -5.34 -2.43
C TRP A 130 4.40 -6.80 -2.23
N ILE A 131 3.92 -7.41 -3.28
CA ILE A 131 3.48 -8.79 -3.37
C ILE A 131 4.14 -9.44 -4.57
N ASN A 132 4.71 -10.63 -4.39
CA ASN A 132 5.50 -11.32 -5.41
C ASN A 132 4.67 -12.29 -6.27
N ASN A 133 3.39 -12.00 -6.48
CA ASN A 133 2.53 -12.76 -7.38
C ASN A 133 1.46 -11.86 -8.01
N SER A 134 1.05 -12.18 -9.23
CA SER A 134 0.09 -11.37 -10.00
C SER A 134 -1.29 -11.29 -9.34
N ILE A 135 -1.74 -12.37 -8.69
CA ILE A 135 -3.05 -12.42 -8.01
C ILE A 135 -3.09 -11.39 -6.88
N GLY A 136 -2.12 -11.44 -5.98
CA GLY A 136 -2.06 -10.51 -4.85
C GLY A 136 -1.87 -9.06 -5.30
N THR A 137 -1.08 -8.82 -6.34
CA THR A 137 -0.91 -7.47 -6.91
C THR A 137 -2.21 -6.96 -7.51
N ALA A 138 -2.89 -7.78 -8.34
CA ALA A 138 -4.16 -7.43 -8.97
C ALA A 138 -5.29 -7.22 -7.96
N PHE A 139 -5.26 -7.87 -6.80
CA PHE A 139 -6.26 -7.69 -5.73
C PHE A 139 -6.43 -6.21 -5.36
N TRP A 140 -5.34 -5.45 -5.33
CA TRP A 140 -5.35 -4.04 -4.90
C TRP A 140 -5.77 -3.06 -5.99
N GLN A 141 -5.87 -3.49 -7.23
CA GLN A 141 -6.28 -2.59 -8.32
C GLN A 141 -7.81 -2.48 -8.40
N ARG A 142 -8.31 -1.29 -8.73
CA ARG A 142 -9.75 -1.05 -8.91
C ARG A 142 -10.34 -2.03 -9.93
N ASN A 143 -11.58 -2.44 -9.68
CA ASN A 143 -12.30 -3.39 -10.52
C ASN A 143 -11.64 -4.76 -10.65
N SER A 144 -10.75 -5.12 -9.72
CA SER A 144 -10.12 -6.44 -9.69
C SER A 144 -11.17 -7.55 -9.67
N PRO A 145 -11.08 -8.56 -10.53
CA PRO A 145 -12.06 -9.65 -10.57
C PRO A 145 -11.99 -10.55 -9.32
N ILE A 146 -10.92 -10.47 -8.57
CA ILE A 146 -10.68 -11.28 -7.37
C ILE A 146 -10.94 -10.54 -6.06
N ASN A 147 -11.23 -9.23 -6.12
CA ASN A 147 -11.58 -8.44 -4.94
C ASN A 147 -13.07 -8.10 -4.96
N PRO A 148 -13.87 -8.58 -3.98
CA PRO A 148 -15.30 -8.28 -3.94
C PRO A 148 -15.60 -6.79 -3.69
N ASN A 149 -14.62 -6.06 -3.12
CA ASN A 149 -14.72 -4.64 -2.84
C ASN A 149 -13.82 -3.85 -3.79
N ASN A 150 -14.35 -2.82 -4.42
CA ASN A 150 -13.56 -1.99 -5.32
C ASN A 150 -12.65 -1.06 -4.53
N THR A 151 -11.34 -1.30 -4.61
CA THR A 151 -10.31 -0.46 -3.94
C THR A 151 -10.22 0.96 -4.50
N LYS A 152 -10.75 1.19 -5.71
CA LYS A 152 -10.62 2.43 -6.50
C LYS A 152 -9.18 2.78 -6.91
N LEU A 153 -8.18 2.10 -6.43
CA LEU A 153 -6.77 2.32 -6.78
C LEU A 153 -6.51 2.03 -8.25
N LYS A 154 -6.10 3.04 -9.00
CA LYS A 154 -5.90 2.92 -10.46
C LYS A 154 -4.70 2.06 -10.85
N SER A 155 -3.62 2.19 -10.11
CA SER A 155 -2.35 1.57 -10.45
C SER A 155 -1.67 0.98 -9.21
N VAL A 156 -1.00 -0.14 -9.41
CA VAL A 156 -0.18 -0.82 -8.42
C VAL A 156 1.23 -1.04 -8.97
N MET A 157 2.21 -1.14 -8.08
CA MET A 157 3.59 -1.46 -8.49
C MET A 157 3.74 -2.96 -8.68
N ASP A 158 4.22 -3.38 -9.85
CA ASP A 158 4.43 -4.80 -10.16
C ASP A 158 5.83 -5.26 -9.74
N PHE A 159 5.93 -5.69 -8.47
CA PHE A 159 7.19 -6.19 -7.92
C PHE A 159 7.61 -7.54 -8.49
N LYS A 160 6.67 -8.36 -8.93
CA LYS A 160 6.99 -9.63 -9.59
C LYS A 160 7.69 -9.38 -10.93
N PHE A 161 7.15 -8.47 -11.74
CA PHE A 161 7.75 -8.08 -13.00
C PHE A 161 9.14 -7.45 -12.79
N MET A 162 9.27 -6.58 -11.78
CA MET A 162 10.57 -5.99 -11.41
C MET A 162 11.61 -7.07 -11.12
N GLY A 163 11.30 -8.05 -10.25
CA GLY A 163 12.20 -9.13 -9.90
C GLY A 163 12.58 -10.01 -11.07
N LEU A 164 11.60 -10.37 -11.91
CA LEU A 164 11.84 -11.16 -13.11
C LEU A 164 12.68 -10.41 -14.14
N SER A 165 12.45 -9.12 -14.31
CA SER A 165 13.24 -8.28 -15.21
C SER A 165 14.69 -8.19 -14.73
N HIS A 166 14.90 -8.01 -13.42
CA HIS A 166 16.24 -8.01 -12.84
C HIS A 166 16.95 -9.33 -13.11
N SER A 167 16.30 -10.46 -12.81
CA SER A 167 16.85 -11.79 -13.07
C SER A 167 17.15 -12.02 -14.55
N ALA A 168 16.26 -11.57 -15.44
CA ALA A 168 16.41 -11.74 -16.88
C ALA A 168 17.63 -11.02 -17.48
N PHE A 169 18.02 -9.88 -16.90
CA PHE A 169 19.07 -9.03 -17.48
C PHE A 169 20.38 -9.04 -16.70
N PHE A 170 20.36 -9.45 -15.43
CA PHE A 170 21.55 -9.42 -14.56
C PHE A 170 22.00 -10.80 -14.08
N GLU A 171 21.14 -11.81 -14.15
CA GLU A 171 21.48 -13.17 -13.75
C GLU A 171 21.59 -14.08 -14.98
N GLU A 172 22.77 -14.64 -15.23
CA GLU A 172 23.01 -15.59 -16.34
C GLU A 172 22.44 -16.99 -16.03
N THR A 173 21.22 -17.10 -15.52
CA THR A 173 20.62 -18.39 -15.20
C THR A 173 19.71 -18.85 -16.32
N GLY A 174 20.20 -19.82 -17.11
CA GLY A 174 19.43 -20.52 -18.15
C GLY A 174 18.53 -21.64 -17.65
N GLU A 175 18.17 -21.66 -16.36
CA GLU A 175 17.29 -22.66 -15.79
C GLU A 175 15.80 -22.38 -16.04
N TRP A 176 14.97 -23.42 -15.97
CA TRP A 176 13.53 -23.34 -16.17
C TRP A 176 12.90 -22.27 -15.26
N GLY A 177 12.22 -21.29 -15.90
CA GLY A 177 11.54 -20.20 -15.19
C GLY A 177 12.40 -18.94 -14.98
N GLY A 178 13.68 -18.95 -15.37
CA GLY A 178 14.57 -17.78 -15.31
C GLY A 178 14.68 -17.04 -16.65
N GLY A 179 15.43 -15.93 -16.64
CA GLY A 179 15.69 -15.13 -17.81
C GLY A 179 14.43 -14.53 -18.46
N LEU A 180 14.49 -14.29 -19.76
CA LEU A 180 13.36 -13.74 -20.53
C LEU A 180 12.13 -14.65 -20.55
N HIS A 181 12.30 -15.95 -20.36
CA HIS A 181 11.18 -16.88 -20.25
C HIS A 181 10.29 -16.58 -19.04
N GLY A 182 10.89 -16.30 -17.88
CA GLY A 182 10.15 -15.90 -16.68
C GLY A 182 9.36 -14.60 -16.86
N VAL A 183 9.94 -13.63 -17.58
CA VAL A 183 9.24 -12.39 -17.96
C VAL A 183 8.05 -12.68 -18.87
N PHE A 184 8.24 -13.51 -19.90
CA PHE A 184 7.18 -13.91 -20.82
C PHE A 184 6.05 -14.64 -20.08
N ASP A 185 6.38 -15.60 -19.24
CA ASP A 185 5.38 -16.34 -18.45
C ASP A 185 4.55 -15.41 -17.56
N HIS A 186 5.19 -14.45 -16.91
CA HIS A 186 4.49 -13.47 -16.09
C HIS A 186 3.49 -12.66 -16.93
N MET A 187 3.87 -12.19 -18.11
CA MET A 187 2.99 -11.44 -19.00
C MET A 187 1.78 -12.25 -19.47
N THR A 188 1.85 -13.59 -19.49
CA THR A 188 0.69 -14.43 -19.83
C THR A 188 -0.43 -14.36 -18.81
N TYR A 189 -0.15 -13.82 -17.59
CA TYR A 189 -1.14 -13.61 -16.54
C TYR A 189 -1.73 -12.18 -16.52
N ASP A 190 -1.37 -11.32 -17.46
CA ASP A 190 -1.84 -9.93 -17.52
C ASP A 190 -3.38 -9.81 -17.62
N PHE A 191 -4.07 -10.87 -18.04
CA PHE A 191 -5.54 -10.92 -18.08
C PHE A 191 -6.20 -10.82 -16.67
N ILE A 192 -5.45 -11.01 -15.60
CA ILE A 192 -5.99 -10.88 -14.23
C ILE A 192 -6.10 -9.41 -13.80
N TYR A 193 -5.36 -8.52 -14.44
CA TYR A 193 -5.46 -7.09 -14.19
C TYR A 193 -6.67 -6.52 -14.93
N PRO A 194 -7.43 -5.59 -14.31
CA PRO A 194 -8.61 -4.97 -14.91
C PRO A 194 -8.28 -3.99 -16.05
#